data_bdbb5fa006c0f71e4eee23497258e19b
#
_entry.id   bdbb5fa006c0f71e4eee23497258e19b
#
_cell.length_a   1.000
_cell.length_b   1.000
_cell.length_c   1.000
_cell.angle_alpha   90.00
_cell.angle_beta   90.00
_cell.angle_gamma   90.00
#
_symmetry.space_group_name_H-M   'P 1'
#
loop_
_entity.id
_entity.type
_entity.pdbx_description
1 polymer ?
#
loop_
_entity_poly.entity_id
_entity_poly.type
_entity_poly.pdbx_seq_one_letter_code
_entity_poly.pdbx_strand_id
1 'polypeptide(L)'
;MKGATIGQSRGLSLRAGRRISPAPTGKTARGTHAAANGNGANGNGASQAWDKISMDELEDWKNDGPPTPLLDTVNYPVHIKNFNASQLKQLCKELRADLIHTVAKTGGHLGSSLGVVELSVALHYVFNTPDDKIVWDVGHQAYIHKILTGRRDRMSTIRQTGGLSGFTKRAESPHDAFGAGHSSTSISAALGMAVGRDRKNRNNSCIAVIGDGAITGGMAYEAMNHAGFLDSNMIVVLNDNQQVSLPTQYNGKNQEPVGALSGTLARLQSNRQLRELREIAKGVTKQLPESIQTATSKIDEYARGMISGSGSTLFEELGFYYIGPVDGHNLQDLIDVLTEIRTTETVGPVLLHIVTEKGRGYLPAESASDKMHGVTKYDTLTGKQAKASSGPMSYTNYFADSLTAEAKRDSRVVGVHAAMGGGTGMNRFENVFPDRVYDVGIAEQHAVTFAAGLACEGLIPMCAIYSTFLQRGYDQVVHDVSLQNLPVRFAMDRAGLVGADGATHCGAFDTTFMASLPNMVVMAPSNEAELINMVATSIAIDDRPSCFRFPRYVDTPSPPYFPLYFDREQDRLTFRTLLSTFQGQWHRHGSCSRGHHRRPEGNPSGDRKGCH
;
A
#
# COMPACT_ATOMS: atom_id res chain seq x y z
N MET A 1 20.55 40.43 -42.35
CA MET A 1 19.91 40.38 -43.70
C MET A 1 18.75 39.43 -43.64
N LYS A 2 17.56 39.93 -44.02
CA LYS A 2 16.26 39.23 -44.30
C LYS A 2 15.73 38.37 -43.15
N GLY A 3 14.71 38.67 -42.40
CA GLY A 3 13.41 39.32 -42.70
C GLY A 3 12.38 38.24 -43.06
N ALA A 4 11.61 37.75 -42.07
CA ALA A 4 10.35 37.05 -42.36
C ALA A 4 9.33 37.38 -41.24
N THR A 5 8.21 37.75 -41.68
CA THR A 5 7.11 38.51 -41.16
C THR A 5 6.18 37.72 -40.26
N ILE A 6 5.64 38.40 -39.27
CA ILE A 6 4.57 38.00 -38.35
C ILE A 6 3.24 37.82 -39.10
N GLY A 7 2.57 36.70 -38.92
CA GLY A 7 1.21 36.40 -39.35
C GLY A 7 0.24 36.40 -38.17
N GLN A 8 -0.84 37.16 -38.33
CA GLN A 8 -1.86 37.53 -37.36
C GLN A 8 -2.70 36.38 -36.83
N SER A 9 -3.03 36.50 -35.55
CA SER A 9 -4.04 35.81 -34.77
C SER A 9 -5.46 35.91 -35.34
N ARG A 10 -6.19 34.81 -35.37
CA ARG A 10 -7.67 34.80 -35.42
C ARG A 10 -8.22 34.34 -34.08
N GLY A 11 -8.96 35.23 -33.45
CA GLY A 11 -9.71 34.98 -32.23
C GLY A 11 -10.88 34.01 -32.44
N LEU A 12 -11.08 33.12 -31.48
CA LEU A 12 -12.28 32.31 -31.35
C LEU A 12 -13.07 32.81 -30.15
N SER A 13 -14.29 33.28 -30.45
CA SER A 13 -15.26 33.79 -29.49
C SER A 13 -15.83 32.69 -28.59
N LEU A 14 -15.80 32.96 -27.30
CA LEU A 14 -16.55 32.23 -26.28
C LEU A 14 -18.05 32.49 -26.44
N ARG A 15 -18.85 31.45 -26.64
CA ARG A 15 -20.31 31.48 -26.47
C ARG A 15 -20.66 31.03 -25.05
N ALA A 16 -21.32 31.92 -24.35
CA ALA A 16 -21.88 31.72 -23.02
C ALA A 16 -23.14 30.84 -23.04
N GLY A 17 -23.29 30.04 -21.97
CA GLY A 17 -24.51 29.86 -21.22
C GLY A 17 -25.55 28.88 -21.75
N ARG A 18 -25.74 27.77 -21.03
CA ARG A 18 -27.09 27.26 -20.72
C ARG A 18 -27.14 26.77 -19.27
N ARG A 19 -27.93 27.51 -18.50
CA ARG A 19 -28.42 27.06 -17.17
C ARG A 19 -29.39 25.92 -17.39
N ILE A 20 -29.26 24.84 -16.61
CA ILE A 20 -30.29 23.82 -16.49
C ILE A 20 -30.90 23.93 -15.09
N SER A 21 -32.21 24.21 -15.07
CA SER A 21 -33.05 24.28 -13.86
C SER A 21 -33.46 22.87 -13.42
N PRO A 22 -33.74 22.64 -12.12
CA PRO A 22 -34.15 21.34 -11.62
C PRO A 22 -35.62 21.06 -11.86
N ALA A 23 -35.97 19.81 -12.15
CA ALA A 23 -37.34 19.31 -12.29
C ALA A 23 -37.81 18.58 -11.01
N PRO A 24 -39.11 18.47 -10.78
CA PRO A 24 -39.70 18.32 -9.44
C PRO A 24 -39.90 16.90 -8.96
N THR A 25 -40.01 16.81 -7.64
CA THR A 25 -40.41 15.64 -6.84
C THR A 25 -41.83 15.11 -7.17
N GLY A 26 -41.96 13.81 -7.42
CA GLY A 26 -43.23 13.09 -7.48
C GLY A 26 -43.22 11.91 -6.52
N LYS A 27 -44.18 11.92 -5.58
CA LYS A 27 -44.49 10.85 -4.61
C LYS A 27 -45.42 9.80 -5.22
N THR A 28 -45.40 8.61 -4.53
CA THR A 28 -46.39 7.52 -4.49
C THR A 28 -46.24 6.45 -5.59
N ALA A 29 -46.33 5.14 -5.32
CA ALA A 29 -47.24 4.37 -4.48
C ALA A 29 -46.73 2.94 -4.28
N ARG A 30 -47.25 2.29 -3.22
CA ARG A 30 -47.14 0.87 -2.87
C ARG A 30 -47.65 -0.06 -3.96
N GLY A 31 -47.01 -1.20 -4.14
CA GLY A 31 -47.53 -2.34 -4.87
C GLY A 31 -46.88 -3.62 -4.39
N THR A 32 -47.58 -4.34 -3.54
CA THR A 32 -47.36 -5.76 -3.18
C THR A 32 -47.68 -6.63 -4.37
N HIS A 33 -46.82 -7.55 -4.77
CA HIS A 33 -47.26 -8.81 -5.39
C HIS A 33 -46.28 -9.97 -5.13
N ALA A 34 -46.92 -11.10 -4.95
CA ALA A 34 -46.46 -12.35 -4.42
C ALA A 34 -45.60 -13.19 -5.40
N ALA A 35 -44.99 -14.17 -4.77
CA ALA A 35 -44.22 -15.29 -5.29
C ALA A 35 -44.69 -15.90 -6.63
N ALA A 36 -43.71 -16.26 -7.46
CA ALA A 36 -43.84 -17.38 -8.37
C ALA A 36 -42.50 -18.15 -8.42
N ASN A 37 -42.59 -19.41 -8.05
CA ASN A 37 -41.58 -20.44 -8.19
C ASN A 37 -41.18 -20.62 -9.66
N GLY A 38 -39.90 -20.64 -9.92
CA GLY A 38 -39.31 -21.04 -11.19
C GLY A 38 -38.00 -21.75 -10.95
N ASN A 39 -38.03 -23.08 -10.87
CA ASN A 39 -36.83 -23.93 -10.90
C ASN A 39 -36.08 -23.71 -12.21
N GLY A 40 -34.89 -23.13 -12.09
CA GLY A 40 -33.85 -23.11 -13.12
C GLY A 40 -32.54 -23.50 -12.46
N ALA A 41 -32.23 -24.78 -12.47
CA ALA A 41 -30.93 -25.28 -12.03
C ALA A 41 -29.82 -24.76 -12.97
N ASN A 42 -29.11 -23.73 -12.56
CA ASN A 42 -27.84 -23.34 -13.18
C ASN A 42 -26.69 -23.89 -12.35
N GLY A 43 -25.96 -24.83 -12.94
CA GLY A 43 -24.86 -25.57 -12.34
C GLY A 43 -23.57 -24.76 -12.14
N ASN A 44 -23.61 -23.63 -11.45
CA ASN A 44 -22.42 -22.86 -11.05
C ASN A 44 -22.32 -22.60 -9.54
N GLY A 45 -23.22 -23.18 -8.73
CA GLY A 45 -23.20 -22.98 -7.27
C GLY A 45 -22.41 -24.00 -6.46
N ALA A 46 -21.97 -25.10 -7.04
CA ALA A 46 -21.40 -26.23 -6.29
C ALA A 46 -19.86 -26.20 -6.17
N SER A 47 -19.14 -25.31 -6.87
CA SER A 47 -17.66 -25.28 -6.86
C SER A 47 -17.04 -24.38 -5.79
N GLN A 48 -17.83 -23.55 -5.11
CA GLN A 48 -17.30 -22.50 -4.21
C GLN A 48 -17.37 -22.83 -2.71
N ALA A 49 -17.94 -23.96 -2.31
CA ALA A 49 -18.11 -24.30 -0.89
C ALA A 49 -16.93 -25.02 -0.23
N TRP A 50 -16.01 -25.56 -1.03
CA TRP A 50 -14.89 -26.37 -0.53
C TRP A 50 -13.81 -25.56 0.23
N ASP A 51 -13.71 -24.29 -0.05
CA ASP A 51 -12.69 -23.38 0.49
C ASP A 51 -13.14 -22.65 1.76
N LYS A 52 -14.41 -22.76 2.15
CA LYS A 52 -14.97 -22.12 3.34
C LYS A 52 -14.81 -22.98 4.58
N ILE A 53 -14.44 -22.32 5.68
CA ILE A 53 -14.43 -22.91 7.01
C ILE A 53 -15.80 -22.66 7.64
N SER A 54 -16.50 -23.73 8.03
CA SER A 54 -17.81 -23.63 8.68
C SER A 54 -17.69 -23.22 10.15
N MET A 55 -18.80 -22.73 10.72
CA MET A 55 -18.84 -22.37 12.14
C MET A 55 -18.70 -23.60 13.05
N ASP A 56 -19.24 -24.73 12.63
CA ASP A 56 -19.12 -26.00 13.37
C ASP A 56 -17.66 -26.45 13.43
N GLU A 57 -16.94 -26.40 12.30
CA GLU A 57 -15.50 -26.69 12.25
C GLU A 57 -14.70 -25.76 13.18
N LEU A 58 -15.01 -24.48 13.21
CA LEU A 58 -14.34 -23.51 14.10
C LEU A 58 -14.60 -23.81 15.58
N GLU A 59 -15.80 -24.27 15.93
CA GLU A 59 -16.16 -24.66 17.29
C GLU A 59 -15.41 -25.94 17.73
N ASP A 60 -15.34 -26.95 16.87
CA ASP A 60 -14.60 -28.18 17.10
C ASP A 60 -13.11 -27.92 17.34
N TRP A 61 -12.53 -26.93 16.65
CA TRP A 61 -11.09 -26.61 16.73
C TRP A 61 -10.70 -25.65 17.84
N LYS A 62 -11.67 -25.13 18.57
CA LYS A 62 -11.45 -24.04 19.52
C LYS A 62 -10.35 -24.32 20.55
N ASN A 63 -10.26 -25.55 21.04
CA ASN A 63 -9.31 -25.96 22.08
C ASN A 63 -8.05 -26.60 21.51
N ASP A 64 -8.17 -27.53 20.57
CA ASP A 64 -7.10 -28.40 20.11
C ASP A 64 -6.48 -27.96 18.78
N GLY A 65 -7.06 -26.95 18.12
CA GLY A 65 -6.67 -26.49 16.80
C GLY A 65 -7.23 -27.35 15.66
N PRO A 66 -7.11 -26.88 14.41
CA PRO A 66 -7.68 -27.58 13.26
C PRO A 66 -6.87 -28.86 12.94
N PRO A 67 -7.53 -29.95 12.51
CA PRO A 67 -6.83 -31.10 11.96
C PRO A 67 -6.18 -30.73 10.62
N THR A 68 -4.89 -30.99 10.49
CA THR A 68 -4.09 -30.62 9.33
C THR A 68 -3.26 -31.80 8.78
N PRO A 69 -3.87 -32.97 8.54
CA PRO A 69 -3.15 -34.19 8.23
C PRO A 69 -2.28 -34.10 6.98
N LEU A 70 -2.70 -33.31 5.98
CA LEU A 70 -1.93 -33.12 4.78
C LEU A 70 -0.84 -32.05 4.96
N LEU A 71 -1.16 -30.92 5.59
CA LEU A 71 -0.22 -29.84 5.89
C LEU A 71 0.88 -30.32 6.84
N ASP A 72 0.63 -31.27 7.74
CA ASP A 72 1.63 -31.86 8.64
C ASP A 72 2.74 -32.61 7.88
N THR A 73 2.48 -32.99 6.63
CA THR A 73 3.48 -33.60 5.73
C THR A 73 4.29 -32.57 4.93
N VAL A 74 3.92 -31.27 5.00
CA VAL A 74 4.48 -30.20 4.16
C VAL A 74 5.38 -29.30 4.98
N ASN A 75 6.69 -29.44 4.82
CA ASN A 75 7.67 -28.53 5.41
C ASN A 75 8.27 -27.56 4.38
N TYR A 76 8.39 -27.98 3.12
CA TYR A 76 8.99 -27.18 2.04
C TYR A 76 8.19 -27.32 0.76
N PRO A 77 8.30 -26.37 -0.17
CA PRO A 77 7.53 -26.38 -1.43
C PRO A 77 7.71 -27.66 -2.28
N VAL A 78 8.84 -28.33 -2.16
CA VAL A 78 9.08 -29.59 -2.88
C VAL A 78 8.08 -30.69 -2.51
N HIS A 79 7.54 -30.68 -1.29
CA HIS A 79 6.61 -31.70 -0.81
C HIS A 79 5.25 -31.65 -1.50
N ILE A 80 4.83 -30.47 -1.98
CA ILE A 80 3.54 -30.31 -2.65
C ILE A 80 3.58 -30.61 -4.15
N LYS A 81 4.77 -30.78 -4.74
CA LYS A 81 4.92 -30.96 -6.20
C LYS A 81 4.23 -32.21 -6.75
N ASN A 82 4.04 -33.22 -5.95
CA ASN A 82 3.40 -34.48 -6.33
C ASN A 82 1.94 -34.58 -5.87
N PHE A 83 1.36 -33.53 -5.30
CA PHE A 83 -0.03 -33.54 -4.88
C PHE A 83 -0.96 -33.45 -6.09
N ASN A 84 -2.02 -34.24 -6.07
CA ASN A 84 -3.08 -34.13 -7.06
C ASN A 84 -4.02 -32.95 -6.73
N ALA A 85 -4.92 -32.61 -7.67
CA ALA A 85 -5.82 -31.46 -7.51
C ALA A 85 -6.70 -31.52 -6.24
N SER A 86 -7.14 -32.72 -5.81
CA SER A 86 -7.92 -32.87 -4.57
C SER A 86 -7.06 -32.60 -3.34
N GLN A 87 -5.83 -33.10 -3.32
CA GLN A 87 -4.88 -32.85 -2.22
C GLN A 87 -4.49 -31.37 -2.13
N LEU A 88 -4.28 -30.71 -3.26
CA LEU A 88 -3.98 -29.26 -3.26
C LEU A 88 -5.15 -28.42 -2.73
N LYS A 89 -6.40 -28.77 -3.07
CA LYS A 89 -7.59 -28.14 -2.49
C LYS A 89 -7.68 -28.37 -0.99
N GLN A 90 -7.44 -29.61 -0.54
CA GLN A 90 -7.41 -29.95 0.89
C GLN A 90 -6.32 -29.14 1.61
N LEU A 91 -5.12 -29.05 1.02
CA LEU A 91 -4.01 -28.25 1.55
C LEU A 91 -4.40 -26.77 1.71
N CYS A 92 -5.07 -26.17 0.72
CA CYS A 92 -5.58 -24.79 0.83
C CYS A 92 -6.54 -24.63 2.02
N LYS A 93 -7.45 -25.59 2.23
CA LYS A 93 -8.37 -25.57 3.37
C LYS A 93 -7.64 -25.66 4.71
N GLU A 94 -6.69 -26.56 4.83
CA GLU A 94 -5.89 -26.76 6.04
C GLU A 94 -5.00 -25.53 6.34
N LEU A 95 -4.36 -24.94 5.32
CA LEU A 95 -3.58 -23.71 5.45
C LEU A 95 -4.44 -22.54 5.95
N ARG A 96 -5.67 -22.41 5.44
CA ARG A 96 -6.61 -21.39 5.88
C ARG A 96 -6.99 -21.59 7.34
N ALA A 97 -7.31 -22.81 7.73
CA ALA A 97 -7.65 -23.16 9.10
C ALA A 97 -6.49 -22.91 10.08
N ASP A 98 -5.29 -23.39 9.75
CA ASP A 98 -4.07 -23.20 10.54
C ASP A 98 -3.73 -21.70 10.72
N LEU A 99 -3.89 -20.92 9.65
CA LEU A 99 -3.68 -19.47 9.68
C LEU A 99 -4.69 -18.75 10.60
N ILE A 100 -5.99 -19.07 10.50
CA ILE A 100 -7.04 -18.48 11.34
C ILE A 100 -6.74 -18.78 12.81
N HIS A 101 -6.44 -20.04 13.14
CA HIS A 101 -6.14 -20.46 14.51
C HIS A 101 -4.88 -19.80 15.07
N THR A 102 -3.82 -19.73 14.29
CA THR A 102 -2.54 -19.16 14.71
C THR A 102 -2.65 -17.65 14.92
N VAL A 103 -3.22 -16.93 13.94
CA VAL A 103 -3.34 -15.45 14.00
C VAL A 103 -4.35 -15.02 15.07
N ALA A 104 -5.34 -15.83 15.41
CA ALA A 104 -6.22 -15.56 16.54
C ALA A 104 -5.47 -15.41 17.87
N LYS A 105 -4.37 -16.15 18.04
CA LYS A 105 -3.52 -16.14 19.23
C LYS A 105 -2.42 -15.06 19.21
N THR A 106 -1.92 -14.72 18.01
CA THR A 106 -0.78 -13.82 17.85
C THR A 106 -1.17 -12.41 17.46
N GLY A 107 -2.29 -12.24 16.78
CA GLY A 107 -2.59 -11.06 15.95
C GLY A 107 -1.75 -11.06 14.68
N GLY A 108 -2.00 -10.10 13.78
CA GLY A 108 -1.24 -9.94 12.54
C GLY A 108 -2.11 -9.63 11.33
N HIS A 109 -1.57 -9.86 10.12
CA HIS A 109 -2.24 -9.59 8.85
C HIS A 109 -3.03 -10.82 8.41
N LEU A 110 -4.32 -10.86 8.74
CA LEU A 110 -5.18 -12.03 8.48
C LEU A 110 -5.83 -11.97 7.10
N GLY A 111 -6.65 -10.95 6.85
CA GLY A 111 -7.49 -10.89 5.66
C GLY A 111 -6.72 -10.92 4.35
N SER A 112 -5.59 -10.23 4.28
CA SER A 112 -4.72 -10.23 3.10
C SER A 112 -4.09 -11.60 2.83
N SER A 113 -3.70 -12.33 3.89
CA SER A 113 -3.14 -13.67 3.75
C SER A 113 -4.20 -14.71 3.40
N LEU A 114 -5.43 -14.58 3.91
CA LEU A 114 -6.57 -15.43 3.52
C LEU A 114 -6.94 -15.28 2.03
N GLY A 115 -6.83 -14.07 1.50
CA GLY A 115 -7.13 -13.78 0.10
C GLY A 115 -6.17 -14.37 -0.91
N VAL A 116 -4.99 -14.86 -0.48
CA VAL A 116 -3.94 -15.38 -1.38
C VAL A 116 -3.51 -16.81 -1.05
N VAL A 117 -4.35 -17.59 -0.40
CA VAL A 117 -4.04 -18.99 -0.08
C VAL A 117 -3.83 -19.79 -1.35
N GLU A 118 -4.79 -19.77 -2.27
CA GLU A 118 -4.75 -20.47 -3.55
C GLU A 118 -3.58 -20.00 -4.41
N LEU A 119 -3.38 -18.68 -4.51
CA LEU A 119 -2.23 -18.11 -5.21
C LEU A 119 -0.90 -18.59 -4.64
N SER A 120 -0.75 -18.60 -3.31
CA SER A 120 0.49 -19.04 -2.66
C SER A 120 0.78 -20.51 -2.94
N VAL A 121 -0.25 -21.37 -2.88
CA VAL A 121 -0.12 -22.79 -3.21
C VAL A 121 0.23 -22.97 -4.69
N ALA A 122 -0.45 -22.29 -5.61
CA ALA A 122 -0.17 -22.36 -7.03
C ALA A 122 1.25 -21.90 -7.38
N LEU A 123 1.72 -20.79 -6.81
CA LEU A 123 3.08 -20.30 -7.00
C LEU A 123 4.12 -21.31 -6.51
N HIS A 124 3.93 -21.89 -5.32
CA HIS A 124 4.86 -22.88 -4.79
C HIS A 124 4.73 -24.26 -5.46
N TYR A 125 3.58 -24.56 -6.06
CA TYR A 125 3.38 -25.75 -6.86
C TYR A 125 4.06 -25.66 -8.22
N VAL A 126 3.98 -24.52 -8.88
CA VAL A 126 4.54 -24.31 -10.22
C VAL A 126 6.03 -23.97 -10.15
N PHE A 127 6.45 -23.01 -9.34
CA PHE A 127 7.83 -22.50 -9.29
C PHE A 127 8.67 -23.17 -8.21
N ASN A 128 9.98 -23.22 -8.40
CA ASN A 128 10.94 -23.91 -7.54
C ASN A 128 11.73 -22.90 -6.69
N THR A 129 11.12 -22.39 -5.62
CA THR A 129 11.86 -21.57 -4.67
C THR A 129 12.81 -22.43 -3.81
N PRO A 130 14.00 -21.95 -3.45
CA PRO A 130 14.51 -20.58 -3.57
C PRO A 130 15.22 -20.24 -4.89
N ASP A 131 15.33 -21.15 -5.86
CA ASP A 131 15.96 -20.86 -7.15
C ASP A 131 15.13 -19.84 -7.92
N ASP A 132 13.85 -20.14 -8.18
CA ASP A 132 12.89 -19.15 -8.65
C ASP A 132 12.65 -18.08 -7.56
N LYS A 133 12.53 -16.84 -7.97
CA LYS A 133 12.44 -15.70 -7.04
C LYS A 133 11.01 -15.18 -6.98
N ILE A 134 10.38 -15.27 -5.81
CA ILE A 134 9.08 -14.64 -5.54
C ILE A 134 9.32 -13.45 -4.62
N VAL A 135 8.94 -12.25 -5.10
CA VAL A 135 9.04 -10.99 -4.35
C VAL A 135 7.62 -10.53 -4.00
N TRP A 136 7.30 -10.53 -2.72
CA TRP A 136 6.00 -10.09 -2.21
C TRP A 136 6.04 -8.59 -1.93
N ASP A 137 5.20 -7.81 -2.61
CA ASP A 137 5.06 -6.37 -2.36
C ASP A 137 4.42 -6.12 -0.99
N VAL A 138 4.92 -5.17 -0.23
CA VAL A 138 4.59 -4.96 1.19
C VAL A 138 4.91 -6.19 2.05
N GLY A 139 4.53 -7.39 1.62
CA GLY A 139 4.80 -8.65 2.28
C GLY A 139 3.86 -9.02 3.44
N HIS A 140 2.80 -8.25 3.65
CA HIS A 140 1.78 -8.50 4.68
C HIS A 140 0.88 -9.70 4.35
N GLN A 141 0.80 -10.12 3.08
CA GLN A 141 0.06 -11.28 2.59
C GLN A 141 0.92 -12.58 2.58
N ALA A 142 2.17 -12.55 3.06
CA ALA A 142 3.13 -13.63 2.90
C ALA A 142 3.10 -14.71 4.01
N TYR A 143 2.04 -14.79 4.84
CA TYR A 143 2.00 -15.77 5.93
C TYR A 143 1.92 -17.21 5.40
N ILE A 144 1.13 -17.45 4.37
CA ILE A 144 1.07 -18.77 3.70
C ILE A 144 2.41 -19.15 3.08
N HIS A 145 3.10 -18.18 2.45
CA HIS A 145 4.47 -18.39 1.97
C HIS A 145 5.42 -18.81 3.10
N LYS A 146 5.32 -18.19 4.28
CA LYS A 146 6.14 -18.59 5.44
C LYS A 146 5.83 -20.01 5.91
N ILE A 147 4.56 -20.38 5.99
CA ILE A 147 4.12 -21.74 6.37
C ILE A 147 4.68 -22.77 5.39
N LEU A 148 4.53 -22.56 4.08
CA LEU A 148 4.99 -23.47 3.03
C LEU A 148 6.52 -23.56 2.89
N THR A 149 7.27 -22.66 3.52
CA THR A 149 8.73 -22.55 3.41
C THR A 149 9.47 -22.82 4.72
N GLY A 150 8.97 -23.76 5.52
CA GLY A 150 9.65 -24.31 6.69
C GLY A 150 9.58 -23.47 7.96
N ARG A 151 8.57 -22.59 8.07
CA ARG A 151 8.43 -21.71 9.27
C ARG A 151 7.13 -21.90 10.02
N ARG A 152 6.34 -22.94 9.70
CA ARG A 152 5.04 -23.20 10.32
C ARG A 152 5.09 -23.30 11.84
N ASP A 153 6.02 -24.07 12.35
CA ASP A 153 6.23 -24.31 13.78
C ASP A 153 6.58 -23.03 14.55
N ARG A 154 7.13 -22.03 13.86
CA ARG A 154 7.49 -20.72 14.42
C ARG A 154 6.43 -19.63 14.21
N MET A 155 5.32 -19.93 13.52
CA MET A 155 4.28 -18.93 13.26
C MET A 155 3.65 -18.38 14.54
N SER A 156 3.65 -19.14 15.65
CA SER A 156 3.23 -18.66 16.98
C SER A 156 4.08 -17.50 17.52
N THR A 157 5.27 -17.26 16.96
CA THR A 157 6.18 -16.17 17.35
C THR A 157 6.13 -14.96 16.42
N ILE A 158 5.22 -14.97 15.45
CA ILE A 158 5.16 -13.89 14.44
C ILE A 158 4.90 -12.53 15.07
N ARG A 159 5.64 -11.50 14.63
CA ARG A 159 5.59 -10.12 15.14
C ARG A 159 5.99 -9.98 16.62
N GLN A 160 6.68 -10.94 17.18
CA GLN A 160 7.20 -10.89 18.55
C GLN A 160 8.73 -10.72 18.55
N THR A 161 9.27 -10.25 19.68
CA THR A 161 10.70 -10.07 19.86
C THR A 161 11.45 -11.41 19.69
N GLY A 162 12.43 -11.46 18.81
CA GLY A 162 13.17 -12.68 18.48
C GLY A 162 12.40 -13.71 17.65
N GLY A 163 11.13 -13.44 17.33
CA GLY A 163 10.29 -14.28 16.49
C GLY A 163 10.34 -13.94 15.00
N LEU A 164 9.35 -14.47 14.26
CA LEU A 164 9.21 -14.20 12.83
C LEU A 164 8.72 -12.77 12.58
N SER A 165 9.27 -12.14 11.54
CA SER A 165 8.79 -10.86 11.03
C SER A 165 7.37 -10.99 10.45
N GLY A 166 6.57 -9.94 10.56
CA GLY A 166 5.26 -9.84 9.92
C GLY A 166 5.32 -9.68 8.39
N PHE A 167 6.54 -9.52 7.84
CA PHE A 167 6.82 -9.34 6.41
C PHE A 167 7.91 -10.32 5.97
N THR A 168 8.15 -10.45 4.66
CA THR A 168 9.29 -11.22 4.17
C THR A 168 10.60 -10.58 4.61
N LYS A 169 11.58 -11.41 5.00
CA LYS A 169 12.88 -10.95 5.52
C LYS A 169 13.98 -11.92 5.11
N ARG A 170 14.91 -11.47 4.29
CA ARG A 170 16.00 -12.29 3.72
C ARG A 170 16.81 -13.05 4.77
N ALA A 171 16.97 -12.48 5.97
CA ALA A 171 17.69 -13.15 7.06
C ALA A 171 16.90 -14.30 7.73
N GLU A 172 15.60 -14.45 7.45
CA GLU A 172 14.77 -15.52 8.01
C GLU A 172 14.81 -16.79 7.17
N SER A 173 14.84 -16.65 5.85
CA SER A 173 14.73 -17.78 4.94
C SER A 173 15.36 -17.49 3.59
N PRO A 174 16.02 -18.48 2.93
CA PRO A 174 16.47 -18.34 1.54
C PRO A 174 15.30 -18.18 0.55
N HIS A 175 14.10 -18.59 0.93
CA HIS A 175 12.88 -18.41 0.13
C HIS A 175 12.36 -16.97 0.13
N ASP A 176 12.77 -16.13 1.08
CA ASP A 176 12.47 -14.70 1.09
C ASP A 176 13.48 -13.98 0.17
N ALA A 177 13.20 -13.98 -1.13
CA ALA A 177 14.10 -13.44 -2.14
C ALA A 177 14.43 -11.95 -1.90
N PHE A 178 13.46 -11.18 -1.37
CA PHE A 178 13.61 -9.77 -1.02
C PHE A 178 12.90 -9.43 0.29
N GLY A 179 13.44 -8.49 1.06
CA GLY A 179 12.79 -7.94 2.25
C GLY A 179 11.66 -6.98 1.87
N ALA A 180 10.60 -6.97 2.68
CA ALA A 180 9.42 -6.14 2.43
C ALA A 180 8.99 -5.36 3.68
N GLY A 181 7.94 -4.55 3.55
CA GLY A 181 7.38 -3.67 4.59
C GLY A 181 6.86 -2.35 4.02
N HIS A 182 7.52 -1.81 2.99
CA HIS A 182 7.06 -0.67 2.20
C HIS A 182 6.54 -1.14 0.84
N SER A 183 5.56 -0.42 0.29
CA SER A 183 4.89 -0.78 -0.96
C SER A 183 5.69 -0.44 -2.23
N SER A 184 5.26 -0.97 -3.36
CA SER A 184 5.63 -0.58 -4.71
C SER A 184 7.08 -0.88 -5.10
N THR A 185 7.77 -1.76 -4.33
CA THR A 185 9.18 -2.09 -4.55
C THR A 185 9.39 -3.41 -5.27
N SER A 186 8.38 -4.28 -5.31
CA SER A 186 8.52 -5.66 -5.79
C SER A 186 8.88 -5.77 -7.25
N ILE A 187 8.29 -4.95 -8.13
CA ILE A 187 8.55 -4.98 -9.57
C ILE A 187 9.98 -4.59 -9.85
N SER A 188 10.46 -3.48 -9.25
CA SER A 188 11.86 -3.05 -9.38
C SER A 188 12.83 -4.12 -8.91
N ALA A 189 12.57 -4.74 -7.77
CA ALA A 189 13.43 -5.78 -7.21
C ALA A 189 13.45 -7.04 -8.09
N ALA A 190 12.28 -7.50 -8.56
CA ALA A 190 12.17 -8.65 -9.45
C ALA A 190 12.82 -8.38 -10.82
N LEU A 191 12.66 -7.17 -11.38
CA LEU A 191 13.33 -6.74 -12.61
C LEU A 191 14.86 -6.80 -12.44
N GLY A 192 15.39 -6.24 -11.35
CA GLY A 192 16.83 -6.31 -11.06
C GLY A 192 17.33 -7.76 -10.93
N MET A 193 16.51 -8.66 -10.35
CA MET A 193 16.83 -10.09 -10.27
C MET A 193 16.79 -10.76 -11.65
N ALA A 194 15.83 -10.42 -12.51
CA ALA A 194 15.71 -10.93 -13.88
C ALA A 194 16.93 -10.53 -14.71
N VAL A 195 17.30 -9.26 -14.71
CA VAL A 195 18.51 -8.77 -15.39
C VAL A 195 19.77 -9.44 -14.82
N GLY A 196 19.87 -9.60 -13.50
CA GLY A 196 20.98 -10.30 -12.86
C GLY A 196 21.06 -11.79 -13.21
N ARG A 197 19.91 -12.45 -13.37
CA ARG A 197 19.76 -13.82 -13.87
C ARG A 197 20.31 -13.94 -15.29
N ASP A 198 19.87 -13.06 -16.20
CA ASP A 198 20.26 -13.06 -17.61
C ASP A 198 21.76 -12.84 -17.78
N ARG A 199 22.34 -11.92 -17.02
CA ARG A 199 23.81 -11.68 -16.98
C ARG A 199 24.61 -12.89 -16.49
N LYS A 200 23.98 -13.80 -15.75
CA LYS A 200 24.58 -15.04 -15.26
C LYS A 200 24.22 -16.26 -16.11
N ASN A 201 23.55 -16.05 -17.23
CA ASN A 201 23.05 -17.12 -18.10
C ASN A 201 22.25 -18.19 -17.34
N ARG A 202 21.38 -17.76 -16.41
CA ARG A 202 20.44 -18.61 -15.70
C ARG A 202 19.05 -18.47 -16.30
N ASN A 203 18.16 -19.41 -15.98
CA ASN A 203 16.79 -19.46 -16.51
C ASN A 203 15.70 -19.50 -15.43
N ASN A 204 16.06 -19.23 -14.18
CA ASN A 204 15.08 -19.21 -13.09
C ASN A 204 14.09 -18.05 -13.25
N SER A 205 12.85 -18.28 -12.86
CA SER A 205 11.79 -17.27 -12.91
C SER A 205 11.98 -16.19 -11.86
N CYS A 206 11.61 -14.94 -12.21
CA CYS A 206 11.55 -13.81 -11.30
C CYS A 206 10.12 -13.27 -11.30
N ILE A 207 9.44 -13.36 -10.13
CA ILE A 207 8.03 -13.08 -9.97
C ILE A 207 7.85 -11.97 -8.94
N ALA A 208 7.14 -10.90 -9.30
CA ALA A 208 6.65 -9.89 -8.37
C ALA A 208 5.16 -10.11 -8.10
N VAL A 209 4.76 -10.21 -6.84
CA VAL A 209 3.35 -10.27 -6.43
C VAL A 209 2.99 -8.94 -5.79
N ILE A 210 2.14 -8.17 -6.46
CA ILE A 210 1.78 -6.80 -6.06
C ILE A 210 0.27 -6.64 -5.97
N GLY A 211 -0.20 -5.97 -4.92
CA GLY A 211 -1.63 -5.65 -4.76
C GLY A 211 -2.05 -4.40 -5.54
N ASP A 212 -3.35 -4.29 -5.80
CA ASP A 212 -4.00 -3.16 -6.48
C ASP A 212 -3.72 -1.80 -5.83
N GLY A 213 -3.65 -1.74 -4.50
CA GLY A 213 -3.23 -0.52 -3.80
C GLY A 213 -1.75 -0.19 -3.98
N ALA A 214 -0.87 -1.19 -3.95
CA ALA A 214 0.57 -0.97 -4.04
C ALA A 214 1.03 -0.63 -5.47
N ILE A 215 0.34 -1.09 -6.50
CA ILE A 215 0.67 -0.77 -7.90
C ILE A 215 0.38 0.70 -8.24
N THR A 216 -0.39 1.42 -7.42
CA THR A 216 -0.67 2.85 -7.63
C THR A 216 0.52 3.76 -7.32
N GLY A 217 1.53 3.27 -6.61
CA GLY A 217 2.74 4.04 -6.31
C GLY A 217 3.62 4.29 -7.54
N GLY A 218 4.22 5.48 -7.66
CA GLY A 218 5.00 5.91 -8.82
C GLY A 218 6.11 4.93 -9.21
N MET A 219 6.83 4.37 -8.22
CA MET A 219 7.94 3.44 -8.46
C MET A 219 7.49 2.14 -9.16
N ALA A 220 6.23 1.70 -8.98
CA ALA A 220 5.70 0.55 -9.72
C ALA A 220 5.60 0.87 -11.22
N TYR A 221 5.15 2.08 -11.59
CA TYR A 221 5.10 2.54 -12.99
C TYR A 221 6.48 2.73 -13.59
N GLU A 222 7.42 3.30 -12.85
CA GLU A 222 8.82 3.44 -13.28
C GLU A 222 9.42 2.07 -13.60
N ALA A 223 9.17 1.09 -12.73
CA ALA A 223 9.66 -0.27 -12.89
C ALA A 223 8.99 -0.98 -14.09
N MET A 224 7.67 -0.83 -14.28
CA MET A 224 6.98 -1.39 -15.42
C MET A 224 7.46 -0.78 -16.74
N ASN A 225 7.57 0.54 -16.81
CA ASN A 225 8.10 1.23 -18.00
C ASN A 225 9.52 0.74 -18.35
N HIS A 226 10.37 0.55 -17.35
CA HIS A 226 11.74 0.05 -17.56
C HIS A 226 11.76 -1.43 -17.94
N ALA A 227 10.89 -2.26 -17.36
CA ALA A 227 10.79 -3.69 -17.70
C ALA A 227 10.38 -3.90 -19.17
N GLY A 228 9.39 -3.14 -19.65
CA GLY A 228 8.99 -3.16 -21.05
C GLY A 228 10.09 -2.67 -22.00
N PHE A 229 10.81 -1.60 -21.62
CA PHE A 229 11.96 -1.13 -22.42
C PHE A 229 13.09 -2.16 -22.51
N LEU A 230 13.36 -2.89 -21.44
CA LEU A 230 14.40 -3.93 -21.42
C LEU A 230 13.94 -5.24 -22.04
N ASP A 231 12.65 -5.38 -22.35
CA ASP A 231 12.03 -6.63 -22.81
C ASP A 231 12.40 -7.82 -21.91
N SER A 232 12.42 -7.59 -20.62
CA SER A 232 12.97 -8.52 -19.63
C SER A 232 11.95 -9.58 -19.28
N ASN A 233 12.31 -10.85 -19.43
CA ASN A 233 11.45 -11.98 -19.07
C ASN A 233 11.26 -12.04 -17.54
N MET A 234 10.17 -11.45 -17.05
CA MET A 234 9.72 -11.50 -15.67
C MET A 234 8.19 -11.60 -15.59
N ILE A 235 7.71 -12.00 -14.43
CA ILE A 235 6.27 -12.14 -14.18
C ILE A 235 5.86 -11.14 -13.11
N VAL A 236 4.84 -10.33 -13.40
CA VAL A 236 4.14 -9.51 -12.40
C VAL A 236 2.76 -10.13 -12.18
N VAL A 237 2.48 -10.57 -10.96
CA VAL A 237 1.15 -11.01 -10.54
C VAL A 237 0.46 -9.84 -9.85
N LEU A 238 -0.49 -9.23 -10.54
CA LEU A 238 -1.35 -8.19 -9.97
C LEU A 238 -2.51 -8.86 -9.22
N ASN A 239 -2.48 -8.78 -7.90
CA ASN A 239 -3.54 -9.27 -7.03
C ASN A 239 -4.56 -8.16 -6.77
N ASP A 240 -5.65 -8.17 -7.53
CA ASP A 240 -6.72 -7.20 -7.44
C ASP A 240 -7.81 -7.72 -6.51
N ASN A 241 -7.95 -7.10 -5.35
CA ASN A 241 -8.99 -7.41 -4.36
C ASN A 241 -9.92 -6.23 -4.05
N GLN A 242 -9.85 -5.17 -4.84
CA GLN A 242 -10.66 -3.94 -4.73
C GLN A 242 -10.52 -3.24 -3.37
N GLN A 243 -9.44 -3.48 -2.63
CA GLN A 243 -9.23 -2.87 -1.33
C GLN A 243 -7.80 -2.34 -1.17
N VAL A 244 -7.65 -1.05 -1.25
CA VAL A 244 -6.50 -0.34 -0.70
C VAL A 244 -6.51 -0.51 0.83
N SER A 245 -5.40 -0.58 1.48
CA SER A 245 -5.06 -1.06 2.84
C SER A 245 -6.07 -0.88 3.99
N LEU A 246 -7.07 0.00 3.92
CA LEU A 246 -8.05 0.27 4.97
C LEU A 246 -9.48 0.40 4.42
N PRO A 247 -10.51 0.32 5.30
CA PRO A 247 -11.89 0.24 4.84
C PRO A 247 -12.26 1.42 3.96
N THR A 248 -12.72 1.10 2.78
CA THR A 248 -13.31 2.02 1.81
C THR A 248 -14.78 2.33 2.14
N GLN A 249 -15.16 2.25 3.41
CA GLN A 249 -16.52 2.60 3.85
C GLN A 249 -16.51 3.93 4.59
N TYR A 250 -17.22 4.89 4.03
CA TYR A 250 -17.54 6.15 4.69
C TYR A 250 -19.05 6.22 4.96
N ASN A 251 -19.44 6.47 6.20
CA ASN A 251 -20.84 6.54 6.63
C ASN A 251 -21.71 5.33 6.18
N GLY A 252 -21.16 4.12 6.23
CA GLY A 252 -21.84 2.89 5.84
C GLY A 252 -22.04 2.70 4.34
N LYS A 253 -21.44 3.55 3.50
CA LYS A 253 -21.38 3.39 2.05
C LYS A 253 -20.01 2.91 1.63
N ASN A 254 -19.95 1.95 0.72
CA ASN A 254 -18.69 1.59 0.07
C ASN A 254 -18.19 2.79 -0.71
N GLN A 255 -16.98 3.25 -0.40
CA GLN A 255 -16.29 4.21 -1.24
C GLN A 255 -15.66 3.47 -2.43
N GLU A 256 -15.69 4.13 -3.59
CA GLU A 256 -14.93 3.65 -4.73
C GLU A 256 -13.42 3.71 -4.42
N PRO A 257 -12.62 2.75 -4.95
CA PRO A 257 -11.19 2.77 -4.78
C PRO A 257 -10.60 4.10 -5.25
N VAL A 258 -9.66 4.66 -4.48
CA VAL A 258 -9.01 5.92 -4.82
C VAL A 258 -8.14 5.73 -6.07
N GLY A 259 -8.43 6.49 -7.11
CA GLY A 259 -7.62 6.58 -8.32
C GLY A 259 -8.26 6.01 -9.58
N ALA A 260 -7.91 6.62 -10.72
CA ALA A 260 -8.42 6.24 -12.03
C ALA A 260 -8.06 4.80 -12.43
N LEU A 261 -6.88 4.31 -12.03
CA LEU A 261 -6.46 2.93 -12.29
C LEU A 261 -7.36 1.93 -11.58
N SER A 262 -7.65 2.14 -10.29
CA SER A 262 -8.56 1.28 -9.53
C SER A 262 -9.96 1.23 -10.16
N GLY A 263 -10.47 2.36 -10.64
CA GLY A 263 -11.71 2.44 -11.39
C GLY A 263 -11.65 1.71 -12.75
N THR A 264 -10.48 1.67 -13.39
CA THR A 264 -10.26 0.91 -14.62
C THR A 264 -10.21 -0.60 -14.36
N LEU A 265 -9.50 -1.02 -13.32
CA LEU A 265 -9.45 -2.43 -12.89
C LEU A 265 -10.86 -2.93 -12.51
N ALA A 266 -11.62 -2.15 -11.77
CA ALA A 266 -13.02 -2.48 -11.42
C ALA A 266 -13.91 -2.65 -12.68
N ARG A 267 -13.73 -1.82 -13.71
CA ARG A 267 -14.44 -1.97 -15.00
C ARG A 267 -14.02 -3.22 -15.76
N LEU A 268 -12.75 -3.59 -15.74
CA LEU A 268 -12.26 -4.84 -16.36
C LEU A 268 -12.86 -6.08 -15.66
N GLN A 269 -13.05 -6.03 -14.35
CA GLN A 269 -13.69 -7.11 -13.59
C GLN A 269 -15.20 -7.23 -13.86
N SER A 270 -15.91 -6.10 -13.99
CA SER A 270 -17.36 -6.07 -14.13
C SER A 270 -17.87 -6.48 -15.52
N ASN A 271 -16.98 -6.56 -16.51
CA ASN A 271 -17.39 -6.88 -17.88
C ASN A 271 -17.61 -8.39 -18.11
N ARG A 272 -18.81 -8.84 -17.73
CA ARG A 272 -19.25 -10.25 -17.84
C ARG A 272 -19.23 -10.78 -19.28
N GLN A 273 -19.50 -9.92 -20.27
CA GLN A 273 -19.51 -10.30 -21.68
C GLN A 273 -18.12 -10.66 -22.21
N LEU A 274 -17.06 -9.97 -21.73
CA LEU A 274 -15.68 -10.30 -22.05
C LEU A 274 -15.26 -11.65 -21.45
N ARG A 275 -15.79 -12.00 -20.28
CA ARG A 275 -15.53 -13.31 -19.66
C ARG A 275 -16.17 -14.46 -20.45
N GLU A 276 -17.45 -14.31 -20.85
CA GLU A 276 -18.17 -15.32 -21.63
C GLU A 276 -17.59 -15.52 -23.04
N LEU A 277 -17.19 -14.44 -23.73
CA LEU A 277 -16.52 -14.52 -25.03
C LEU A 277 -15.16 -15.22 -24.95
N ARG A 278 -14.42 -15.03 -23.86
CA ARG A 278 -13.13 -15.67 -23.61
C ARG A 278 -13.25 -17.18 -23.39
N GLU A 279 -14.26 -17.62 -22.65
CA GLU A 279 -14.56 -19.04 -22.44
C GLU A 279 -14.98 -19.73 -23.77
N ILE A 280 -15.73 -19.04 -24.60
CA ILE A 280 -16.12 -19.52 -25.94
C ILE A 280 -14.88 -19.61 -26.85
N ALA A 281 -14.00 -18.61 -26.84
CA ALA A 281 -12.77 -18.60 -27.63
C ALA A 281 -11.80 -19.72 -27.22
N LYS A 282 -11.62 -19.95 -25.90
CA LYS A 282 -10.82 -21.08 -25.37
C LYS A 282 -11.40 -22.45 -25.79
N GLY A 283 -12.70 -22.58 -25.82
CA GLY A 283 -13.37 -23.82 -26.29
C GLY A 283 -13.16 -24.10 -27.76
N VAL A 284 -13.08 -23.08 -28.61
CA VAL A 284 -12.89 -23.21 -30.06
C VAL A 284 -11.42 -23.46 -30.40
N THR A 285 -10.45 -22.83 -29.72
CA THR A 285 -9.02 -23.00 -30.00
C THR A 285 -8.49 -24.37 -29.62
N LYS A 286 -9.04 -25.05 -28.62
CA LYS A 286 -8.65 -26.42 -28.23
C LYS A 286 -9.02 -27.51 -29.28
N GLN A 287 -9.83 -27.17 -30.26
CA GLN A 287 -10.27 -28.11 -31.33
C GLN A 287 -9.56 -27.91 -32.69
N LEU A 288 -8.61 -26.96 -32.78
CA LEU A 288 -7.92 -26.64 -34.03
C LEU A 288 -6.53 -27.31 -34.08
N PRO A 289 -6.05 -27.70 -35.31
CA PRO A 289 -4.69 -28.27 -35.51
C PRO A 289 -3.59 -27.28 -35.07
N GLU A 290 -2.43 -27.81 -34.60
CA GLU A 290 -1.29 -27.03 -34.07
C GLU A 290 -0.79 -25.91 -35.01
N SER A 291 -0.83 -26.13 -36.32
CA SER A 291 -0.42 -25.12 -37.30
C SER A 291 -1.35 -23.90 -37.38
N ILE A 292 -2.58 -24.03 -36.91
CA ILE A 292 -3.57 -22.95 -36.86
C ILE A 292 -3.58 -22.29 -35.46
N GLN A 293 -3.17 -23.02 -34.42
CA GLN A 293 -3.05 -22.46 -33.07
C GLN A 293 -2.04 -21.30 -32.99
N THR A 294 -0.93 -21.38 -33.73
CA THR A 294 0.09 -20.32 -33.78
C THR A 294 -0.39 -19.08 -34.56
N ALA A 295 -1.24 -19.26 -35.56
CA ALA A 295 -1.86 -18.14 -36.30
C ALA A 295 -3.02 -17.52 -35.49
N THR A 296 -3.77 -18.33 -34.72
CA THR A 296 -4.86 -17.85 -33.86
C THR A 296 -4.35 -17.10 -32.62
N SER A 297 -3.13 -17.38 -32.13
CA SER A 297 -2.55 -16.58 -31.02
C SER A 297 -2.33 -15.12 -31.43
N LYS A 298 -1.88 -14.86 -32.65
CA LYS A 298 -1.73 -13.49 -33.20
C LYS A 298 -3.07 -12.83 -33.53
N ILE A 299 -4.07 -13.62 -33.98
CA ILE A 299 -5.44 -13.11 -34.19
C ILE A 299 -6.13 -12.84 -32.87
N ASP A 300 -5.87 -13.62 -31.81
CA ASP A 300 -6.38 -13.42 -30.47
C ASP A 300 -5.77 -12.16 -29.82
N GLU A 301 -4.51 -11.86 -30.07
CA GLU A 301 -3.84 -10.61 -29.68
C GLU A 301 -4.48 -9.39 -30.36
N TYR A 302 -4.78 -9.49 -31.68
CA TYR A 302 -5.47 -8.43 -32.43
C TYR A 302 -6.95 -8.28 -32.03
N ALA A 303 -7.63 -9.40 -31.75
CA ALA A 303 -9.02 -9.41 -31.29
C ALA A 303 -9.17 -8.86 -29.86
N ARG A 304 -8.17 -9.06 -28.99
CA ARG A 304 -8.15 -8.45 -27.63
C ARG A 304 -8.12 -6.93 -27.69
N GLY A 305 -7.31 -6.34 -28.55
CA GLY A 305 -7.27 -4.90 -28.79
C GLY A 305 -8.58 -4.34 -29.36
N MET A 306 -9.29 -5.11 -30.20
CA MET A 306 -10.58 -4.69 -30.79
C MET A 306 -11.78 -4.90 -29.86
N ILE A 307 -11.77 -5.94 -29.04
CA ILE A 307 -12.92 -6.28 -28.15
C ILE A 307 -12.97 -5.36 -26.91
N SER A 308 -11.83 -4.82 -26.47
CA SER A 308 -11.80 -3.87 -25.36
C SER A 308 -12.39 -2.50 -25.69
N GLY A 309 -12.68 -2.22 -26.96
CA GLY A 309 -13.36 -0.98 -27.41
C GLY A 309 -12.59 0.31 -27.15
N SER A 310 -11.38 0.25 -26.61
CA SER A 310 -10.57 1.41 -26.19
C SER A 310 -9.08 1.29 -26.54
N GLY A 311 -8.66 0.33 -27.35
CA GLY A 311 -7.23 0.08 -27.60
C GLY A 311 -6.60 -0.83 -26.53
N SER A 312 -5.26 -0.91 -26.52
CA SER A 312 -4.49 -1.70 -25.58
C SER A 312 -4.71 -1.22 -24.12
N THR A 313 -4.53 -2.13 -23.16
CA THR A 313 -4.54 -1.75 -21.74
C THR A 313 -3.30 -0.92 -21.43
N LEU A 314 -3.34 -0.13 -20.35
CA LEU A 314 -2.15 0.60 -19.88
C LEU A 314 -0.91 -0.30 -19.74
N PHE A 315 -1.09 -1.56 -19.37
CA PHE A 315 0.01 -2.50 -19.19
C PHE A 315 0.63 -2.94 -20.53
N GLU A 316 -0.19 -3.10 -21.56
CA GLU A 316 0.28 -3.39 -22.93
C GLU A 316 1.03 -2.20 -23.52
N GLU A 317 0.56 -0.97 -23.27
CA GLU A 317 1.29 0.25 -23.66
C GLU A 317 2.65 0.36 -22.96
N LEU A 318 2.78 -0.20 -21.76
CA LEU A 318 4.05 -0.30 -21.03
C LEU A 318 4.92 -1.49 -21.47
N GLY A 319 4.50 -2.24 -22.50
CA GLY A 319 5.26 -3.36 -23.06
C GLY A 319 5.05 -4.70 -22.35
N PHE A 320 4.01 -4.86 -21.54
CA PHE A 320 3.69 -6.12 -20.87
C PHE A 320 2.74 -6.98 -21.69
N TYR A 321 2.99 -8.28 -21.74
CA TYR A 321 1.97 -9.23 -22.16
C TYR A 321 0.93 -9.39 -21.04
N TYR A 322 -0.28 -8.88 -21.26
CA TYR A 322 -1.35 -8.88 -20.24
C TYR A 322 -2.19 -10.15 -20.32
N ILE A 323 -2.31 -10.85 -19.18
CA ILE A 323 -3.17 -12.04 -19.00
C ILE A 323 -4.16 -11.74 -17.86
N GLY A 324 -5.43 -11.86 -18.11
CA GLY A 324 -6.44 -11.70 -17.06
C GLY A 324 -7.71 -10.98 -17.52
N PRO A 325 -8.63 -10.67 -16.59
CA PRO A 325 -8.61 -11.12 -15.19
C PRO A 325 -8.87 -12.62 -15.04
N VAL A 326 -8.15 -13.28 -14.12
CA VAL A 326 -8.28 -14.70 -13.76
C VAL A 326 -8.86 -14.78 -12.34
N ASP A 327 -9.73 -15.76 -12.06
CA ASP A 327 -10.22 -16.02 -10.72
C ASP A 327 -9.09 -16.54 -9.82
N GLY A 328 -8.65 -15.70 -8.87
CA GLY A 328 -7.55 -16.00 -7.95
C GLY A 328 -7.89 -17.04 -6.88
N HIS A 329 -9.16 -17.50 -6.80
CA HIS A 329 -9.60 -18.59 -5.94
C HIS A 329 -9.84 -19.90 -6.70
N ASN A 330 -9.75 -19.88 -8.03
CA ASN A 330 -9.74 -21.11 -8.81
C ASN A 330 -8.31 -21.66 -8.92
N LEU A 331 -7.97 -22.56 -8.00
CA LEU A 331 -6.64 -23.13 -7.90
C LEU A 331 -6.18 -23.81 -9.21
N GLN A 332 -7.07 -24.50 -9.93
CA GLN A 332 -6.70 -25.19 -11.17
C GLN A 332 -6.36 -24.18 -12.28
N ASP A 333 -7.19 -23.15 -12.47
CA ASP A 333 -6.92 -22.11 -13.46
C ASP A 333 -5.60 -21.38 -13.17
N LEU A 334 -5.31 -21.10 -11.88
CA LEU A 334 -4.03 -20.51 -11.48
C LEU A 334 -2.84 -21.41 -11.84
N ILE A 335 -2.92 -22.71 -11.56
CA ILE A 335 -1.86 -23.66 -11.86
C ILE A 335 -1.66 -23.76 -13.37
N ASP A 336 -2.74 -23.86 -14.14
CA ASP A 336 -2.68 -24.00 -15.59
C ASP A 336 -2.04 -22.76 -16.24
N VAL A 337 -2.52 -21.56 -15.87
CA VAL A 337 -1.98 -20.30 -16.42
C VAL A 337 -0.52 -20.07 -16.01
N LEU A 338 -0.17 -20.30 -14.74
CA LEU A 338 1.21 -20.12 -14.27
C LEU A 338 2.16 -21.17 -14.90
N THR A 339 1.67 -22.38 -15.15
CA THR A 339 2.44 -23.42 -15.84
C THR A 339 2.69 -23.03 -17.30
N GLU A 340 1.67 -22.51 -17.98
CA GLU A 340 1.81 -22.01 -19.35
C GLU A 340 2.80 -20.86 -19.45
N ILE A 341 2.67 -19.85 -18.56
CA ILE A 341 3.63 -18.72 -18.51
C ILE A 341 5.07 -19.22 -18.27
N ARG A 342 5.24 -20.23 -17.41
CA ARG A 342 6.57 -20.79 -17.10
C ARG A 342 7.19 -21.55 -18.27
N THR A 343 6.37 -22.29 -19.02
CA THR A 343 6.85 -23.22 -20.08
C THR A 343 6.92 -22.57 -21.45
N THR A 344 6.17 -21.50 -21.68
CA THR A 344 6.18 -20.76 -22.93
C THR A 344 7.42 -19.85 -22.96
N GLU A 345 8.19 -19.93 -24.05
CA GLU A 345 9.26 -18.97 -24.33
C GLU A 345 8.63 -17.61 -24.69
N THR A 346 8.17 -16.90 -23.66
CA THR A 346 7.69 -15.52 -23.85
C THR A 346 8.87 -14.58 -23.99
N VAL A 347 8.85 -13.78 -25.04
CA VAL A 347 9.75 -12.64 -25.15
C VAL A 347 9.08 -11.48 -24.39
N GLY A 348 9.76 -10.96 -23.35
CA GLY A 348 9.31 -9.81 -22.61
C GLY A 348 8.56 -10.10 -21.29
N PRO A 349 8.16 -9.03 -20.57
CA PRO A 349 7.52 -9.13 -19.27
C PRO A 349 6.03 -9.51 -19.39
N VAL A 350 5.57 -10.37 -18.47
CA VAL A 350 4.17 -10.80 -18.38
C VAL A 350 3.51 -10.16 -17.16
N LEU A 351 2.30 -9.63 -17.33
CA LEU A 351 1.43 -9.22 -16.22
C LEU A 351 0.21 -10.14 -16.15
N LEU A 352 0.19 -10.96 -15.10
CA LEU A 352 -0.94 -11.81 -14.75
C LEU A 352 -1.86 -11.06 -13.76
N HIS A 353 -3.03 -10.65 -14.21
CA HIS A 353 -4.05 -10.00 -13.39
C HIS A 353 -4.98 -11.06 -12.79
N ILE A 354 -4.96 -11.21 -11.48
CA ILE A 354 -5.86 -12.10 -10.74
C ILE A 354 -6.83 -11.29 -9.88
N VAL A 355 -8.03 -11.82 -9.71
CA VAL A 355 -9.07 -11.23 -8.85
C VAL A 355 -9.25 -12.11 -7.62
N THR A 356 -9.12 -11.52 -6.44
CA THR A 356 -9.28 -12.23 -5.17
C THR A 356 -10.22 -11.51 -4.22
N GLU A 357 -10.63 -12.20 -3.15
CA GLU A 357 -11.45 -11.65 -2.07
C GLU A 357 -10.63 -11.65 -0.77
N LYS A 358 -10.42 -10.47 -0.21
CA LYS A 358 -9.73 -10.33 1.08
C LYS A 358 -10.56 -10.96 2.20
N GLY A 359 -9.94 -11.79 3.04
CA GLY A 359 -10.64 -12.51 4.11
C GLY A 359 -11.37 -13.78 3.68
N ARG A 360 -11.17 -14.24 2.45
CA ARG A 360 -11.84 -15.39 1.82
C ARG A 360 -11.82 -16.64 2.67
N GLY A 361 -12.98 -17.30 2.78
CA GLY A 361 -13.16 -18.58 3.47
C GLY A 361 -13.32 -18.47 4.99
N TYR A 362 -13.33 -17.25 5.56
CA TYR A 362 -13.58 -17.00 6.98
C TYR A 362 -14.69 -15.97 7.16
N LEU A 363 -15.89 -16.42 7.53
CA LEU A 363 -17.11 -15.60 7.59
C LEU A 363 -16.93 -14.28 8.39
N PRO A 364 -16.30 -14.28 9.59
CA PRO A 364 -16.07 -13.03 10.31
C PRO A 364 -15.22 -12.01 9.53
N ALA A 365 -14.21 -12.47 8.75
CA ALA A 365 -13.40 -11.58 7.93
C ALA A 365 -14.15 -11.12 6.67
N GLU A 366 -14.90 -12.02 6.01
CA GLU A 366 -15.73 -11.68 4.86
C GLU A 366 -16.79 -10.62 5.20
N SER A 367 -17.28 -10.63 6.45
CA SER A 367 -18.32 -9.71 6.93
C SER A 367 -17.79 -8.41 7.49
N ALA A 368 -16.53 -8.36 7.95
CA ALA A 368 -15.93 -7.17 8.51
C ALA A 368 -15.69 -6.11 7.44
N SER A 369 -15.86 -4.83 7.78
CA SER A 369 -15.63 -3.71 6.87
C SER A 369 -14.17 -3.59 6.43
N ASP A 370 -13.22 -3.86 7.33
CA ASP A 370 -11.78 -3.87 7.09
C ASP A 370 -11.26 -5.23 6.61
N LYS A 371 -12.18 -6.22 6.43
CA LYS A 371 -11.86 -7.60 6.06
C LYS A 371 -10.81 -8.23 7.00
N MET A 372 -10.76 -7.78 8.24
CA MET A 372 -9.75 -8.17 9.22
C MET A 372 -8.33 -8.03 8.67
N HIS A 373 -8.03 -6.90 8.03
CA HIS A 373 -6.73 -6.62 7.40
C HIS A 373 -5.57 -6.79 8.39
N GLY A 374 -5.66 -6.11 9.53
CA GLY A 374 -4.71 -6.24 10.63
C GLY A 374 -5.46 -6.42 11.94
N VAL A 375 -5.23 -7.54 12.63
CA VAL A 375 -5.98 -7.90 13.82
C VAL A 375 -5.10 -7.99 15.05
N THR A 376 -5.69 -7.67 16.21
CA THR A 376 -5.18 -8.10 17.52
C THR A 376 -5.61 -9.56 17.77
N LYS A 377 -5.35 -10.10 18.96
CA LYS A 377 -5.91 -11.39 19.36
C LYS A 377 -7.43 -11.35 19.26
N TYR A 378 -8.05 -12.40 18.75
CA TYR A 378 -9.49 -12.45 18.53
C TYR A 378 -10.08 -13.84 18.82
N ASP A 379 -11.38 -13.88 19.06
CA ASP A 379 -12.15 -15.11 19.17
C ASP A 379 -12.47 -15.65 17.77
N THR A 380 -12.13 -16.89 17.49
CA THR A 380 -12.23 -17.51 16.15
C THR A 380 -13.68 -17.67 15.67
N LEU A 381 -14.63 -17.84 16.56
CA LEU A 381 -16.03 -18.02 16.20
C LEU A 381 -16.69 -16.69 15.80
N THR A 382 -16.45 -15.67 16.57
CA THR A 382 -17.13 -14.38 16.42
C THR A 382 -16.35 -13.33 15.65
N GLY A 383 -15.04 -13.56 15.43
CA GLY A 383 -14.12 -12.55 14.90
C GLY A 383 -13.86 -11.37 15.84
N LYS A 384 -14.44 -11.42 17.07
CA LYS A 384 -14.34 -10.29 18.00
C LYS A 384 -12.93 -10.16 18.54
N GLN A 385 -12.30 -9.04 18.21
CA GLN A 385 -10.95 -8.75 18.66
C GLN A 385 -10.92 -8.40 20.15
N ALA A 386 -9.85 -8.83 20.82
CA ALA A 386 -9.59 -8.43 22.19
C ALA A 386 -9.56 -6.90 22.26
N LYS A 387 -10.42 -6.33 23.11
CA LYS A 387 -10.37 -4.89 23.35
C LYS A 387 -8.99 -4.59 23.93
N ALA A 388 -8.32 -3.59 23.39
CA ALA A 388 -7.23 -2.95 24.12
C ALA A 388 -7.78 -2.58 25.51
N SER A 389 -7.00 -2.86 26.56
CA SER A 389 -7.33 -2.37 27.90
C SER A 389 -7.66 -0.88 27.78
N SER A 390 -8.53 -0.37 28.64
CA SER A 390 -8.87 1.06 28.73
C SER A 390 -7.64 1.85 29.17
N GLY A 391 -6.64 1.88 28.32
CA GLY A 391 -5.44 2.69 28.47
C GLY A 391 -5.70 4.15 28.11
N PRO A 392 -4.74 5.03 28.37
CA PRO A 392 -4.81 6.43 27.96
C PRO A 392 -5.01 6.54 26.43
N MET A 393 -5.59 7.64 26.00
CA MET A 393 -5.82 7.95 24.58
C MET A 393 -4.48 8.02 23.83
N SER A 394 -4.40 7.46 22.63
CA SER A 394 -3.16 7.46 21.83
C SER A 394 -2.79 8.87 21.35
N TYR A 395 -1.50 9.11 21.12
CA TYR A 395 -1.01 10.35 20.49
C TYR A 395 -1.70 10.64 19.17
N THR A 396 -1.95 9.62 18.34
CA THR A 396 -2.73 9.75 17.10
C THR A 396 -4.11 10.39 17.31
N ASN A 397 -4.82 10.01 18.37
CA ASN A 397 -6.13 10.57 18.67
C ASN A 397 -6.03 12.00 19.20
N TYR A 398 -5.05 12.32 20.04
CA TYR A 398 -4.78 13.70 20.48
C TYR A 398 -4.46 14.61 19.30
N PHE A 399 -3.63 14.13 18.36
CA PHE A 399 -3.34 14.84 17.12
C PHE A 399 -4.61 15.13 16.31
N ALA A 400 -5.42 14.12 16.04
CA ALA A 400 -6.62 14.25 15.21
C ALA A 400 -7.66 15.19 15.85
N ASP A 401 -7.86 15.10 17.16
CA ASP A 401 -8.79 15.96 17.89
C ASP A 401 -8.29 17.42 17.94
N SER A 402 -6.99 17.62 18.09
CA SER A 402 -6.37 18.95 18.08
C SER A 402 -6.46 19.60 16.69
N LEU A 403 -6.15 18.85 15.63
CA LEU A 403 -6.29 19.33 14.26
C LEU A 403 -7.75 19.69 13.94
N THR A 404 -8.70 18.86 14.41
CA THR A 404 -10.14 19.13 14.27
C THR A 404 -10.55 20.42 15.01
N ALA A 405 -9.99 20.68 16.18
CA ALA A 405 -10.24 21.91 16.93
C ALA A 405 -9.72 23.16 16.18
N GLU A 406 -8.51 23.09 15.63
CA GLU A 406 -7.94 24.17 14.82
C GLU A 406 -8.73 24.40 13.53
N ALA A 407 -9.15 23.33 12.84
CA ALA A 407 -9.94 23.42 11.61
C ALA A 407 -11.36 23.99 11.82
N LYS A 408 -11.91 23.92 13.03
CA LYS A 408 -13.15 24.64 13.39
C LYS A 408 -12.95 26.15 13.45
N ARG A 409 -11.73 26.60 13.75
CA ARG A 409 -11.37 28.03 13.86
C ARG A 409 -10.95 28.62 12.52
N ASP A 410 -10.33 27.79 11.65
CA ASP A 410 -9.82 28.25 10.36
C ASP A 410 -10.22 27.27 9.25
N SER A 411 -11.05 27.73 8.32
CA SER A 411 -11.58 26.93 7.23
C SER A 411 -10.52 26.53 6.18
N ARG A 412 -9.35 27.17 6.20
CA ARG A 412 -8.24 26.86 5.29
C ARG A 412 -7.49 25.59 5.68
N VAL A 413 -7.66 25.08 6.91
CA VAL A 413 -7.01 23.86 7.38
C VAL A 413 -7.58 22.66 6.65
N VAL A 414 -6.69 21.94 5.96
CA VAL A 414 -7.01 20.74 5.19
C VAL A 414 -6.04 19.61 5.53
N GLY A 415 -6.48 18.37 5.42
CA GLY A 415 -5.69 17.18 5.70
C GLY A 415 -5.30 16.44 4.43
N VAL A 416 -4.06 15.94 4.37
CA VAL A 416 -3.57 15.07 3.30
C VAL A 416 -2.96 13.83 3.93
N HIS A 417 -3.28 12.65 3.43
CA HIS A 417 -2.65 11.39 3.84
C HIS A 417 -2.50 10.42 2.68
N ALA A 418 -1.65 9.41 2.86
CA ALA A 418 -1.36 8.40 1.84
C ALA A 418 -1.91 7.03 2.28
N ALA A 419 -3.18 6.75 1.99
CA ALA A 419 -3.91 5.51 2.27
C ALA A 419 -3.87 5.05 3.75
N MET A 420 -3.59 5.95 4.69
CA MET A 420 -3.39 5.61 6.10
C MET A 420 -4.28 6.44 7.05
N GLY A 421 -5.49 6.79 6.61
CA GLY A 421 -6.42 7.64 7.36
C GLY A 421 -6.67 7.16 8.80
N GLY A 422 -6.93 5.86 9.00
CA GLY A 422 -7.09 5.27 10.33
C GLY A 422 -5.82 5.26 11.18
N GLY A 423 -4.68 5.03 10.54
CA GLY A 423 -3.38 4.97 11.21
C GLY A 423 -2.85 6.34 11.66
N THR A 424 -3.16 7.37 10.92
CA THR A 424 -2.76 8.76 11.21
C THR A 424 -3.85 9.57 11.94
N GLY A 425 -5.03 8.95 12.18
CA GLY A 425 -6.16 9.63 12.80
C GLY A 425 -6.95 10.56 11.85
N MET A 426 -6.57 10.62 10.57
CA MET A 426 -7.23 11.48 9.59
C MET A 426 -8.69 11.10 9.33
N ASN A 427 -9.06 9.82 9.53
CA ASN A 427 -10.46 9.40 9.50
C ASN A 427 -11.34 10.08 10.56
N ARG A 428 -10.79 10.44 11.74
CA ARG A 428 -11.51 11.21 12.76
C ARG A 428 -11.76 12.65 12.31
N PHE A 429 -10.77 13.24 11.65
CA PHE A 429 -10.88 14.58 11.06
C PHE A 429 -11.87 14.58 9.88
N GLU A 430 -11.82 13.58 9.01
CA GLU A 430 -12.72 13.37 7.87
C GLU A 430 -14.19 13.22 8.29
N ASN A 431 -14.46 12.54 9.41
CA ASN A 431 -15.82 12.42 9.95
C ASN A 431 -16.45 13.77 10.30
N VAL A 432 -15.63 14.80 10.56
CA VAL A 432 -16.10 16.17 10.88
C VAL A 432 -16.06 17.07 9.64
N PHE A 433 -15.04 16.89 8.79
CA PHE A 433 -14.77 17.73 7.61
C PHE A 433 -14.49 16.88 6.37
N PRO A 434 -15.49 16.17 5.82
CA PRO A 434 -15.30 15.26 4.71
C PRO A 434 -14.74 15.91 3.44
N ASP A 435 -15.07 17.19 3.21
CA ASP A 435 -14.63 17.94 2.04
C ASP A 435 -13.23 18.57 2.20
N ARG A 436 -12.56 18.32 3.32
CA ARG A 436 -11.24 18.89 3.65
C ARG A 436 -10.17 17.84 3.92
N VAL A 437 -10.39 16.59 3.48
CA VAL A 437 -9.41 15.50 3.54
C VAL A 437 -9.15 14.96 2.14
N TYR A 438 -7.89 14.72 1.86
CA TYR A 438 -7.43 14.16 0.59
C TYR A 438 -6.61 12.91 0.86
N ASP A 439 -7.18 11.76 0.51
CA ASP A 439 -6.44 10.50 0.41
C ASP A 439 -5.83 10.40 -0.99
N VAL A 440 -4.52 10.35 -1.06
CA VAL A 440 -3.80 10.28 -2.35
C VAL A 440 -3.43 8.84 -2.76
N GLY A 441 -3.92 7.83 -2.03
CA GLY A 441 -3.48 6.45 -2.20
C GLY A 441 -2.09 6.23 -1.61
N ILE A 442 -1.44 5.10 -1.92
CA ILE A 442 -0.09 4.81 -1.40
C ILE A 442 0.96 5.57 -2.23
N ALA A 443 0.97 6.90 -2.11
CA ALA A 443 1.76 7.80 -2.93
C ALA A 443 2.30 8.99 -2.11
N GLU A 444 3.22 8.73 -1.20
CA GLU A 444 3.76 9.73 -0.26
C GLU A 444 4.47 10.88 -0.97
N GLN A 445 5.16 10.63 -2.07
CA GLN A 445 5.77 11.66 -2.92
C GLN A 445 4.73 12.64 -3.45
N HIS A 446 3.64 12.09 -4.02
CA HIS A 446 2.51 12.90 -4.49
C HIS A 446 1.85 13.68 -3.35
N ALA A 447 1.68 13.06 -2.16
CA ALA A 447 1.12 13.73 -0.98
C ALA A 447 1.86 15.01 -0.63
N VAL A 448 3.19 14.97 -0.65
CA VAL A 448 4.05 16.13 -0.31
C VAL A 448 3.91 17.22 -1.34
N THR A 449 4.08 16.92 -2.63
CA THR A 449 3.96 17.93 -3.71
C THR A 449 2.54 18.47 -3.83
N PHE A 450 1.51 17.63 -3.64
CA PHE A 450 0.13 18.06 -3.61
C PHE A 450 -0.14 19.03 -2.46
N ALA A 451 0.37 18.74 -1.25
CA ALA A 451 0.29 19.64 -0.11
C ALA A 451 1.01 20.99 -0.38
N ALA A 452 2.15 20.95 -1.08
CA ALA A 452 2.84 22.17 -1.50
C ALA A 452 1.98 23.02 -2.45
N GLY A 453 1.31 22.38 -3.41
CA GLY A 453 0.35 23.06 -4.30
C GLY A 453 -0.83 23.71 -3.54
N LEU A 454 -1.39 22.99 -2.55
CA LEU A 454 -2.45 23.54 -1.68
C LEU A 454 -1.97 24.76 -0.88
N ALA A 455 -0.73 24.75 -0.41
CA ALA A 455 -0.12 25.87 0.31
C ALA A 455 0.07 27.09 -0.61
N CYS A 456 0.41 26.88 -1.89
CA CYS A 456 0.51 27.97 -2.87
C CYS A 456 -0.83 28.70 -3.09
N GLU A 457 -1.96 28.01 -2.95
CA GLU A 457 -3.31 28.58 -3.03
C GLU A 457 -3.81 29.16 -1.69
N GLY A 458 -2.93 29.27 -0.69
CA GLY A 458 -3.24 29.87 0.62
C GLY A 458 -4.01 28.96 1.59
N LEU A 459 -4.10 27.66 1.29
CA LEU A 459 -4.61 26.68 2.25
C LEU A 459 -3.54 26.33 3.29
N ILE A 460 -3.98 25.68 4.36
CA ILE A 460 -3.14 25.25 5.49
C ILE A 460 -3.09 23.72 5.49
N PRO A 461 -2.27 23.10 4.61
CA PRO A 461 -2.21 21.66 4.51
C PRO A 461 -1.47 21.04 5.69
N MET A 462 -2.10 20.02 6.30
CA MET A 462 -1.50 19.11 7.27
C MET A 462 -1.27 17.76 6.58
N CYS A 463 -0.03 17.47 6.23
CA CYS A 463 0.38 16.22 5.59
C CYS A 463 0.69 15.19 6.67
N ALA A 464 -0.25 14.27 6.93
CA ALA A 464 -0.16 13.27 7.98
C ALA A 464 0.33 11.93 7.41
N ILE A 465 1.60 11.61 7.63
CA ILE A 465 2.28 10.42 7.09
C ILE A 465 3.11 9.80 8.22
N TYR A 466 3.23 8.45 8.24
CA TYR A 466 4.14 7.79 9.18
C TYR A 466 5.57 8.23 8.94
N SER A 467 6.32 8.43 10.02
CA SER A 467 7.72 8.83 9.98
C SER A 467 8.55 7.98 9.00
N THR A 468 8.40 6.67 9.05
CA THR A 468 9.13 5.75 8.16
C THR A 468 8.71 5.87 6.69
N PHE A 469 7.42 6.13 6.40
CA PHE A 469 6.92 6.23 5.03
C PHE A 469 7.26 7.57 4.38
N LEU A 470 7.39 8.64 5.15
CA LEU A 470 7.82 9.95 4.65
C LEU A 470 9.24 9.94 4.08
N GLN A 471 10.07 8.96 4.42
CA GLN A 471 11.39 8.77 3.80
C GLN A 471 11.31 8.70 2.28
N ARG A 472 10.25 8.09 1.73
CA ARG A 472 10.02 8.01 0.28
C ARG A 472 9.75 9.38 -0.34
N GLY A 473 9.10 10.29 0.39
CA GLY A 473 8.78 11.65 -0.05
C GLY A 473 9.84 12.69 0.28
N TYR A 474 11.04 12.29 0.72
CA TYR A 474 12.06 13.22 1.21
C TYR A 474 12.54 14.21 0.14
N ASP A 475 12.75 13.76 -1.10
CA ASP A 475 13.14 14.65 -2.18
C ASP A 475 12.09 15.77 -2.40
N GLN A 476 10.80 15.44 -2.33
CA GLN A 476 9.71 16.41 -2.46
C GLN A 476 9.65 17.36 -1.25
N VAL A 477 9.98 16.89 -0.05
CA VAL A 477 10.12 17.77 1.12
C VAL A 477 11.27 18.77 0.90
N VAL A 478 12.39 18.33 0.33
CA VAL A 478 13.53 19.21 0.02
C VAL A 478 13.16 20.19 -1.09
N HIS A 479 12.83 19.67 -2.27
CA HIS A 479 12.71 20.45 -3.50
C HIS A 479 11.41 21.24 -3.58
N ASP A 480 10.26 20.59 -3.31
CA ASP A 480 8.96 21.20 -3.54
C ASP A 480 8.47 22.03 -2.35
N VAL A 481 9.01 21.81 -1.16
CA VAL A 481 8.57 22.49 0.06
C VAL A 481 9.68 23.36 0.66
N SER A 482 10.79 22.79 1.10
CA SER A 482 11.80 23.52 1.88
C SER A 482 12.55 24.58 1.06
N LEU A 483 13.01 24.24 -0.14
CA LEU A 483 13.72 25.20 -1.02
C LEU A 483 12.80 26.33 -1.46
N GLN A 484 11.51 26.09 -1.59
CA GLN A 484 10.51 27.10 -1.94
C GLN A 484 9.95 27.83 -0.72
N ASN A 485 10.34 27.43 0.48
CA ASN A 485 9.87 27.96 1.77
C ASN A 485 8.34 27.94 1.92
N LEU A 486 7.69 26.89 1.40
CA LEU A 486 6.24 26.76 1.45
C LEU A 486 5.77 26.26 2.82
N PRO A 487 4.71 26.85 3.38
CA PRO A 487 4.22 26.52 4.72
C PRO A 487 3.40 25.22 4.73
N VAL A 488 4.00 24.09 4.40
CA VAL A 488 3.43 22.75 4.57
C VAL A 488 3.74 22.26 5.97
N ARG A 489 2.77 21.61 6.61
CA ARG A 489 2.88 21.02 7.94
C ARG A 489 2.93 19.50 7.82
N PHE A 490 3.95 18.87 8.42
CA PHE A 490 4.10 17.42 8.44
C PHE A 490 3.83 16.87 9.83
N ALA A 491 2.78 16.07 9.97
CA ALA A 491 2.49 15.28 11.16
C ALA A 491 3.05 13.87 10.97
N MET A 492 4.16 13.59 11.65
CA MET A 492 4.86 12.30 11.51
C MET A 492 4.48 11.36 12.65
N ASP A 493 3.48 10.52 12.40
CA ASP A 493 3.06 9.47 13.34
C ASP A 493 4.05 8.29 13.31
N ARG A 494 4.07 7.47 14.35
CA ARG A 494 4.99 6.32 14.51
C ARG A 494 6.46 6.71 14.54
N ALA A 495 6.78 7.86 15.12
CA ALA A 495 8.18 8.21 15.37
C ALA A 495 8.79 7.31 16.45
N GLY A 496 10.06 6.96 16.29
CA GLY A 496 10.77 6.07 17.20
C GLY A 496 10.46 4.58 16.97
N LEU A 497 10.49 3.80 18.05
CA LEU A 497 10.24 2.35 18.00
C LEU A 497 8.73 2.06 18.00
N VAL A 498 8.28 1.16 17.14
CA VAL A 498 6.85 0.87 16.94
C VAL A 498 6.42 -0.54 17.35
N GLY A 499 7.34 -1.42 17.71
CA GLY A 499 7.04 -2.77 18.20
C GLY A 499 6.73 -3.76 17.09
N ALA A 500 5.50 -4.27 17.04
CA ALA A 500 5.10 -5.45 16.29
C ALA A 500 5.38 -5.45 14.78
N ASP A 501 5.40 -4.29 14.13
CA ASP A 501 5.69 -4.16 12.69
C ASP A 501 7.20 -4.15 12.39
N GLY A 502 8.04 -4.05 13.42
CA GLY A 502 9.48 -4.22 13.34
C GLY A 502 10.22 -3.05 12.69
N ALA A 503 11.45 -3.33 12.26
CA ALA A 503 12.41 -2.31 11.81
C ALA A 503 11.91 -1.47 10.61
N THR A 504 11.10 -2.05 9.73
CA THR A 504 10.58 -1.35 8.53
C THR A 504 9.57 -0.25 8.86
N HIS A 505 9.00 -0.27 10.08
CA HIS A 505 8.01 0.70 10.53
C HIS A 505 8.53 1.65 11.61
N CYS A 506 9.79 1.48 12.07
CA CYS A 506 10.40 2.37 13.04
C CYS A 506 10.78 3.72 12.41
N GLY A 507 10.33 4.81 13.02
CA GLY A 507 10.62 6.19 12.62
C GLY A 507 11.94 6.67 13.22
N ALA A 508 13.07 6.10 12.77
CA ALA A 508 14.39 6.37 13.35
C ALA A 508 15.15 7.52 12.69
N PHE A 509 14.83 7.87 11.46
CA PHE A 509 15.64 8.79 10.64
C PHE A 509 15.02 10.16 10.41
N ASP A 510 13.76 10.35 10.76
CA ASP A 510 12.97 11.56 10.50
C ASP A 510 13.61 12.84 11.07
N THR A 511 14.10 12.79 12.30
CA THR A 511 14.79 13.93 12.91
C THR A 511 16.02 14.33 12.08
N THR A 512 16.82 13.37 11.61
CA THR A 512 18.02 13.63 10.85
C THR A 512 17.70 14.29 9.50
N PHE A 513 16.78 13.71 8.72
CA PHE A 513 16.50 14.24 7.39
C PHE A 513 15.65 15.52 7.41
N MET A 514 14.78 15.73 8.39
CA MET A 514 14.00 16.96 8.50
C MET A 514 14.82 18.11 9.10
N ALA A 515 15.64 17.85 10.13
CA ALA A 515 16.41 18.90 10.78
C ALA A 515 17.61 19.41 9.94
N SER A 516 18.02 18.67 8.91
CA SER A 516 19.05 19.13 7.97
C SER A 516 18.54 20.15 6.95
N LEU A 517 17.22 20.33 6.83
CA LEU A 517 16.63 21.21 5.83
C LEU A 517 16.60 22.66 6.28
N PRO A 518 16.91 23.61 5.38
CA PRO A 518 16.81 25.03 5.70
C PRO A 518 15.34 25.41 5.96
N ASN A 519 15.13 26.33 6.89
CA ASN A 519 13.84 26.90 7.27
C ASN A 519 12.82 25.90 7.86
N MET A 520 13.13 24.62 7.96
CA MET A 520 12.26 23.61 8.54
C MET A 520 12.21 23.78 10.07
N VAL A 521 11.00 23.93 10.60
CA VAL A 521 10.78 23.88 12.06
C VAL A 521 10.50 22.44 12.46
N VAL A 522 11.34 21.86 13.32
CA VAL A 522 11.21 20.47 13.78
C VAL A 522 10.83 20.44 15.24
N MET A 523 9.72 19.76 15.58
CA MET A 523 9.17 19.68 16.93
C MET A 523 8.97 18.22 17.36
N ALA A 524 9.16 17.94 18.66
CA ALA A 524 8.94 16.62 19.24
C ALA A 524 8.34 16.79 20.64
N PRO A 525 7.07 16.41 20.86
CA PRO A 525 6.42 16.57 22.16
C PRO A 525 6.93 15.54 23.17
N SER A 526 7.11 15.96 24.42
CA SER A 526 7.42 15.09 25.54
C SER A 526 6.16 14.45 26.16
N ASN A 527 5.00 15.02 25.87
CA ASN A 527 3.68 14.56 26.34
C ASN A 527 2.55 15.04 25.42
N GLU A 528 1.33 14.62 25.71
CA GLU A 528 0.15 14.90 24.90
C GLU A 528 -0.24 16.39 24.91
N ALA A 529 -0.04 17.08 26.02
CA ALA A 529 -0.33 18.52 26.11
C ALA A 529 0.60 19.33 25.19
N GLU A 530 1.88 18.97 25.15
CA GLU A 530 2.81 19.57 24.19
C GLU A 530 2.43 19.26 22.74
N LEU A 531 1.95 18.03 22.44
CA LEU A 531 1.48 17.70 21.09
C LEU A 531 0.33 18.62 20.66
N ILE A 532 -0.66 18.84 21.55
CA ILE A 532 -1.78 19.75 21.28
C ILE A 532 -1.25 21.16 20.93
N ASN A 533 -0.30 21.66 21.73
CA ASN A 533 0.31 22.97 21.51
C ASN A 533 1.13 22.99 20.20
N MET A 534 1.83 21.92 19.86
CA MET A 534 2.60 21.82 18.61
C MET A 534 1.70 21.80 17.38
N VAL A 535 0.53 21.17 17.44
CA VAL A 535 -0.47 21.25 16.37
C VAL A 535 -0.91 22.70 16.16
N ALA A 536 -1.31 23.38 17.22
CA ALA A 536 -1.70 24.80 17.15
C ALA A 536 -0.56 25.70 16.65
N THR A 537 0.66 25.46 17.12
CA THR A 537 1.87 26.16 16.69
C THR A 537 2.15 25.96 15.21
N SER A 538 2.06 24.71 14.72
CA SER A 538 2.29 24.41 13.31
C SER A 538 1.27 25.09 12.39
N ILE A 539 0.00 25.17 12.82
CA ILE A 539 -1.05 25.90 12.11
C ILE A 539 -0.75 27.41 12.08
N ALA A 540 -0.15 27.96 13.13
CA ALA A 540 0.18 29.38 13.20
C ALA A 540 1.45 29.76 12.40
N ILE A 541 2.32 28.82 12.06
CA ILE A 541 3.48 29.03 11.19
C ILE A 541 2.99 29.13 9.75
N ASP A 542 3.08 30.32 9.14
CA ASP A 542 2.57 30.61 7.80
C ASP A 542 3.66 31.09 6.81
N ASP A 543 4.90 31.17 7.27
CA ASP A 543 6.04 31.72 6.51
C ASP A 543 7.10 30.66 6.13
N ARG A 544 6.97 29.43 6.61
CA ARG A 544 7.94 28.35 6.39
C ARG A 544 7.37 26.97 6.67
N PRO A 545 8.03 25.88 6.22
CA PRO A 545 7.59 24.53 6.54
C PRO A 545 7.83 24.17 7.99
N SER A 546 6.98 23.29 8.52
CA SER A 546 7.11 22.79 9.88
C SER A 546 6.76 21.30 9.96
N CYS A 547 7.36 20.59 10.91
CA CYS A 547 7.01 19.22 11.21
C CYS A 547 6.99 18.97 12.70
N PHE A 548 6.18 18.02 13.12
CA PHE A 548 6.21 17.46 14.46
C PHE A 548 6.09 15.94 14.39
N ARG A 549 6.80 15.27 15.31
CA ARG A 549 6.90 13.82 15.35
C ARG A 549 6.39 13.29 16.69
N PHE A 550 5.63 12.21 16.69
CA PHE A 550 5.07 11.62 17.90
C PHE A 550 4.99 10.10 17.82
N PRO A 551 5.08 9.40 19.00
CA PRO A 551 5.04 7.95 19.05
C PRO A 551 3.61 7.41 18.86
N ARG A 552 3.51 6.10 18.68
CA ARG A 552 2.22 5.40 18.52
C ARG A 552 1.41 5.33 19.81
N TYR A 553 2.08 5.09 20.93
CA TYR A 553 1.46 4.78 22.22
C TYR A 553 1.83 5.81 23.27
N VAL A 554 0.97 5.93 24.30
CA VAL A 554 1.25 6.64 25.53
C VAL A 554 1.76 5.63 26.55
N ASP A 555 2.94 5.86 27.11
CA ASP A 555 3.58 4.95 28.07
C ASP A 555 3.21 5.23 29.54
N THR A 556 2.58 6.37 29.83
CA THR A 556 2.24 6.78 31.20
C THR A 556 0.81 7.35 31.27
N PRO A 557 0.12 7.26 32.44
CA PRO A 557 -1.11 7.99 32.65
C PRO A 557 -0.83 9.49 32.50
N SER A 558 -1.48 10.11 31.53
CA SER A 558 -1.34 11.57 31.33
C SER A 558 -1.78 12.34 32.54
N PRO A 559 -1.09 13.42 32.93
CA PRO A 559 -1.63 14.36 33.88
C PRO A 559 -2.97 14.93 33.38
N PRO A 560 -3.87 15.36 34.29
CA PRO A 560 -5.17 15.85 33.88
C PRO A 560 -5.04 17.00 32.88
N TYR A 561 -5.80 16.87 31.79
CA TYR A 561 -5.87 17.83 30.71
C TYR A 561 -6.34 19.18 31.20
N PHE A 562 -5.49 20.19 31.12
CA PHE A 562 -5.88 21.59 31.22
C PHE A 562 -5.83 22.19 29.82
N PRO A 563 -6.97 22.52 29.19
CA PRO A 563 -6.97 23.24 27.93
C PRO A 563 -6.36 24.63 28.19
N LEU A 564 -5.14 24.85 27.80
CA LEU A 564 -4.57 26.19 27.71
C LEU A 564 -5.24 26.88 26.54
N TYR A 565 -6.13 27.82 26.83
CA TYR A 565 -6.65 28.75 25.81
C TYR A 565 -5.52 29.70 25.43
N PHE A 566 -5.01 29.54 24.20
CA PHE A 566 -4.07 30.50 23.65
C PHE A 566 -4.82 31.65 22.99
N ASP A 567 -4.50 32.87 23.37
CA ASP A 567 -4.89 34.10 22.66
C ASP A 567 -3.91 34.31 21.50
N ARG A 568 -4.39 34.10 20.26
CA ARG A 568 -3.56 34.05 19.04
C ARG A 568 -2.70 35.30 18.79
N GLU A 569 -3.08 36.45 19.29
CA GLU A 569 -2.34 37.67 19.00
C GLU A 569 -1.12 37.85 19.91
N GLN A 570 -1.25 37.54 21.20
CA GLN A 570 -0.15 37.58 22.16
C GLN A 570 0.83 36.42 21.97
N ASP A 571 0.36 35.22 21.60
CA ASP A 571 1.18 34.04 21.44
C ASP A 571 1.98 34.02 20.12
N ARG A 572 1.45 34.63 19.04
CA ARG A 572 2.23 34.90 17.83
C ARG A 572 3.44 35.79 18.08
N LEU A 573 3.28 36.80 18.91
CA LEU A 573 4.36 37.72 19.32
C LEU A 573 5.41 36.99 20.16
N THR A 574 5.00 36.17 21.12
CA THR A 574 5.89 35.41 22.02
C THR A 574 6.68 34.36 21.23
N PHE A 575 6.04 33.64 20.30
CA PHE A 575 6.69 32.64 19.51
C PHE A 575 7.65 33.23 18.44
N ARG A 576 7.28 34.34 17.79
CA ARG A 576 8.19 35.12 16.93
C ARG A 576 9.40 35.62 17.71
N THR A 577 9.21 36.04 18.94
CA THR A 577 10.28 36.51 19.85
C THR A 577 11.18 35.34 20.23
N LEU A 578 10.64 34.18 20.58
CA LEU A 578 11.40 32.96 20.89
C LEU A 578 12.19 32.47 19.67
N LEU A 579 11.57 32.40 18.50
CA LEU A 579 12.24 32.02 17.25
C LEU A 579 13.37 33.00 16.89
N SER A 580 13.14 34.30 17.00
CA SER A 580 14.16 35.32 16.73
C SER A 580 15.32 35.25 17.75
N THR A 581 15.04 34.90 19.00
CA THR A 581 16.06 34.69 20.03
C THR A 581 16.89 33.45 19.76
N PHE A 582 16.27 32.34 19.37
CA PHE A 582 16.97 31.11 18.95
C PHE A 582 17.80 31.32 17.68
N GLN A 583 17.25 31.98 16.66
CA GLN A 583 18.00 32.32 15.43
C GLN A 583 19.17 33.29 15.73
N GLY A 584 18.97 34.25 16.61
CA GLY A 584 20.04 35.17 17.06
C GLY A 584 21.16 34.47 17.81
N GLN A 585 20.89 33.39 18.53
CA GLN A 585 21.93 32.56 19.16
C GLN A 585 22.67 31.69 18.14
N TRP A 586 22.02 31.12 17.15
CA TRP A 586 22.66 30.34 16.08
C TRP A 586 23.59 31.20 15.23
N HIS A 587 23.18 32.42 14.87
CA HIS A 587 24.03 33.35 14.14
C HIS A 587 25.23 33.86 14.98
N ARG A 588 25.11 33.94 16.30
CA ARG A 588 26.23 34.31 17.16
C ARG A 588 27.23 33.18 17.37
N HIS A 589 26.81 31.92 17.34
CA HIS A 589 27.75 30.79 17.44
C HIS A 589 28.28 30.30 16.09
N GLY A 590 27.67 30.68 14.96
CA GLY A 590 28.15 30.38 13.60
C GLY A 590 29.21 31.38 13.08
N SER A 591 29.43 32.52 13.74
CA SER A 591 30.51 33.44 13.43
C SER A 591 31.77 33.11 14.27
N CYS A 592 32.27 31.90 14.14
CA CYS A 592 33.62 31.59 14.63
C CYS A 592 34.64 32.27 13.72
N SER A 593 35.10 33.42 14.20
CA SER A 593 36.40 34.05 13.95
C SER A 593 37.14 33.69 12.66
N ARG A 594 36.99 34.51 11.62
CA ARG A 594 38.11 34.73 10.72
C ARG A 594 39.18 35.48 11.48
N GLY A 595 40.01 34.76 12.22
CA GLY A 595 41.23 35.28 12.80
C GLY A 595 42.18 35.65 11.65
N HIS A 596 42.49 36.93 11.55
CA HIS A 596 43.61 37.43 10.77
C HIS A 596 44.90 36.75 11.27
N HIS A 597 45.39 35.73 10.58
CA HIS A 597 46.77 35.30 10.68
C HIS A 597 47.64 36.20 9.78
N ARG A 598 48.32 37.17 10.42
CA ARG A 598 49.54 37.75 9.88
C ARG A 598 50.57 36.63 9.74
N ARG A 599 51.16 36.50 8.55
CA ARG A 599 52.32 35.66 8.30
C ARG A 599 53.55 36.27 9.00
N PRO A 600 54.37 35.47 9.66
CA PRO A 600 55.79 35.81 9.83
C PRO A 600 56.58 35.21 8.67
N GLU A 601 57.39 36.03 8.05
CA GLU A 601 58.47 35.61 7.15
C GLU A 601 59.59 34.92 7.93
N GLY A 602 60.23 33.89 7.31
CA GLY A 602 61.54 33.37 7.84
C GLY A 602 61.76 31.88 7.52
N ASN A 603 62.31 31.65 6.45
CA ASN A 603 63.30 30.75 5.83
C ASN A 603 63.57 29.31 6.38
N PRO A 604 64.21 28.45 5.56
CA PRO A 604 63.88 27.06 5.40
C PRO A 604 64.93 26.10 5.98
N SER A 605 64.52 24.93 6.35
CA SER A 605 65.32 23.71 6.22
C SER A 605 64.69 22.50 6.89
N GLY A 606 64.69 21.40 6.21
CA GLY A 606 64.86 20.11 6.88
C GLY A 606 63.65 19.18 7.03
N ASP A 607 63.73 18.18 6.18
CA ASP A 607 63.38 16.78 6.45
C ASP A 607 61.95 16.23 6.30
N ARG A 608 61.87 15.39 5.29
CA ARG A 608 60.89 14.33 5.02
C ARG A 608 60.91 13.25 6.11
N LYS A 609 59.77 12.81 6.49
CA LYS A 609 59.33 11.44 6.86
C LYS A 609 57.84 11.56 7.15
N GLY A 610 56.89 11.01 6.40
CA GLY A 610 56.51 9.67 6.20
C GLY A 610 55.70 9.11 7.37
N CYS A 611 54.35 9.12 7.26
CA CYS A 611 53.53 8.12 7.97
C CYS A 611 52.16 8.00 7.30
N HIS A 612 51.78 6.81 7.12
CA HIS A 612 50.65 6.11 6.57
C HIS A 612 49.26 6.62 6.93
#